data_cf243def96bf5a1b4cf03c3a6fda4802
#
_entry.id   cf243def96bf5a1b4cf03c3a6fda4802
#
_cell.length_a   1.000
_cell.length_b   1.000
_cell.length_c   1.000
_cell.angle_alpha   90.00
_cell.angle_beta   90.00
_cell.angle_gamma   90.00
#
_symmetry.space_group_name_H-M   'P 1'
#
loop_
_entity.id
_entity.type
_entity.pdbx_description
1 polymer ?
#
loop_
_entity_poly.entity_id
_entity_poly.type
_entity_poly.pdbx_seq_one_letter_code
_entity_poly.pdbx_strand_id
1 'polypeptide(L)'
;MKDYIPFDPSMIGAEDLIVWCPDKDDYADLMVLLANHDVKWVSTGKPKVDDPHSYHEAHCVRIVQNKTMWQANREYYEESRYRNYTFTEYRGIEVVVDVDDFI
;
A
#
# COMPACT_ATOMS: atom_id res chain seq x y z
N MET A 1 0.38 0.29 -19.31
CA MET A 1 0.37 -0.15 -17.90
C MET A 1 1.59 0.42 -17.18
N LYS A 2 1.42 0.92 -15.98
CA LYS A 2 2.54 1.44 -15.19
C LYS A 2 3.40 0.31 -14.66
N ASP A 3 4.70 0.54 -14.60
CA ASP A 3 5.61 -0.38 -13.92
C ASP A 3 5.56 -0.08 -12.42
N TYR A 4 5.23 -1.11 -11.65
CA TYR A 4 5.15 -1.02 -10.20
C TYR A 4 6.45 -1.50 -9.58
N ILE A 5 7.04 -0.68 -8.72
CA ILE A 5 8.25 -1.05 -7.98
C ILE A 5 7.86 -1.64 -6.61
N PRO A 6 8.76 -2.39 -5.97
CA PRO A 6 8.46 -2.92 -4.62
C PRO A 6 8.18 -1.79 -3.64
N PHE A 7 7.13 -1.95 -2.83
CA PHE A 7 6.80 -0.99 -1.78
C PHE A 7 7.78 -1.12 -0.62
N ASP A 8 8.26 0.02 -0.14
CA ASP A 8 9.13 0.11 1.03
C ASP A 8 8.49 1.04 2.06
N PRO A 9 8.33 0.62 3.33
CA PRO A 9 7.76 1.47 4.37
C PRO A 9 8.45 2.83 4.55
N SER A 10 9.73 2.92 4.21
CA SER A 10 10.46 4.20 4.28
C SER A 10 9.91 5.27 3.34
N MET A 11 9.13 4.87 2.34
CA MET A 11 8.48 5.79 1.40
C MET A 11 7.32 6.55 2.03
N ILE A 12 6.73 6.02 3.12
CA ILE A 12 5.57 6.63 3.77
C ILE A 12 5.96 7.99 4.35
N GLY A 13 5.23 9.02 3.97
CA GLY A 13 5.51 10.38 4.40
C GLY A 13 6.59 11.11 3.58
N ALA A 14 7.35 10.38 2.75
CA ALA A 14 8.40 10.96 1.92
C ALA A 14 7.92 11.33 0.52
N GLU A 15 6.97 10.57 -0.01
CA GLU A 15 6.43 10.78 -1.36
C GLU A 15 4.98 10.34 -1.43
N ASP A 16 4.29 10.79 -2.47
CA ASP A 16 2.92 10.35 -2.74
C ASP A 16 2.97 8.99 -3.42
N LEU A 17 2.22 8.03 -2.88
CA LEU A 17 2.30 6.63 -3.27
C LEU A 17 0.98 6.09 -3.78
N ILE A 18 1.09 5.17 -4.75
CA ILE A 18 0.02 4.24 -5.10
C ILE A 18 0.53 2.85 -4.74
N VAL A 19 -0.16 2.15 -3.86
CA VAL A 19 0.23 0.81 -3.42
C VAL A 19 -0.81 -0.20 -3.90
N TRP A 20 -0.40 -1.11 -4.76
CA TRP A 20 -1.23 -2.22 -5.21
C TRP A 20 -0.87 -3.47 -4.44
N CYS A 21 -1.89 -4.18 -4.00
CA CYS A 21 -1.72 -5.43 -3.26
C CYS A 21 -2.54 -6.51 -3.98
N PRO A 22 -1.89 -7.37 -4.77
CA PRO A 22 -2.62 -8.37 -5.55
C PRO A 22 -3.19 -9.52 -4.73
N ASP A 23 -2.77 -9.70 -3.50
CA ASP A 23 -3.19 -10.81 -2.65
C ASP A 23 -3.93 -10.29 -1.41
N LYS A 24 -5.04 -10.96 -1.07
CA LYS A 24 -5.87 -10.58 0.07
C LYS A 24 -5.14 -10.65 1.40
N ASP A 25 -4.33 -11.67 1.59
CA ASP A 25 -3.59 -11.85 2.83
C ASP A 25 -2.50 -10.78 2.97
N ASP A 26 -1.83 -10.47 1.87
CA ASP A 26 -0.86 -9.38 1.85
C ASP A 26 -1.52 -8.03 2.11
N TYR A 27 -2.76 -7.84 1.62
CA TYR A 27 -3.52 -6.62 1.89
C TYR A 27 -3.77 -6.45 3.39
N ALA A 28 -4.12 -7.52 4.09
CA ALA A 28 -4.31 -7.46 5.54
C ALA A 28 -3.02 -7.07 6.25
N ASP A 29 -1.89 -7.64 5.86
CA ASP A 29 -0.58 -7.28 6.38
C ASP A 29 -0.22 -5.83 6.09
N LEU A 30 -0.50 -5.37 4.88
CA LEU A 30 -0.28 -3.98 4.50
C LEU A 30 -1.07 -3.02 5.39
N MET A 31 -2.32 -3.33 5.69
CA MET A 31 -3.15 -2.47 6.53
C MET A 31 -2.59 -2.35 7.95
N VAL A 32 -2.07 -3.44 8.51
CA VAL A 32 -1.41 -3.42 9.82
C VAL A 32 -0.13 -2.57 9.76
N LEU A 33 0.66 -2.76 8.71
CA LEU A 33 1.88 -1.98 8.50
C LEU A 33 1.58 -0.48 8.41
N LEU A 34 0.57 -0.11 7.63
CA LEU A 34 0.18 1.29 7.46
C LEU A 34 -0.33 1.89 8.77
N ALA A 35 -1.11 1.13 9.54
CA ALA A 35 -1.58 1.57 10.84
C ALA A 35 -0.40 1.83 11.80
N ASN A 36 0.62 0.98 11.78
CA ASN A 36 1.82 1.15 12.58
C ASN A 36 2.64 2.39 12.18
N HIS A 37 2.45 2.88 10.97
CA HIS A 37 3.09 4.11 10.47
C HIS A 37 2.15 5.33 10.56
N ASP A 38 1.07 5.23 11.32
CA ASP A 38 0.08 6.30 11.52
C ASP A 38 -0.67 6.72 10.25
N VAL A 39 -0.77 5.84 9.26
CA VAL A 39 -1.57 6.10 8.05
C VAL A 39 -3.04 5.83 8.36
N LYS A 40 -3.90 6.76 8.00
CA LYS A 40 -5.33 6.71 8.32
C LYS A 40 -6.18 6.94 7.08
N TRP A 41 -7.38 6.35 7.08
CA TRP A 41 -8.36 6.60 6.04
C TRP A 41 -8.82 8.05 6.07
N VAL A 42 -8.85 8.68 4.91
CA VAL A 42 -9.36 10.05 4.76
C VAL A 42 -10.82 10.16 5.21
N SER A 43 -11.61 9.13 4.91
CA SER A 43 -13.06 9.16 5.18
C SER A 43 -13.40 9.09 6.67
N THR A 44 -12.57 8.46 7.49
CA THR A 44 -12.88 8.22 8.91
C THR A 44 -11.86 8.81 9.87
N GLY A 45 -10.66 9.10 9.38
CA GLY A 45 -9.55 9.51 10.25
C GLY A 45 -9.01 8.38 11.13
N LYS A 46 -9.36 7.11 10.81
CA LYS A 46 -8.97 5.93 11.59
C LYS A 46 -8.10 4.99 10.77
N PRO A 47 -7.22 4.20 11.41
CA PRO A 47 -6.48 3.16 10.71
C PRO A 47 -7.41 2.04 10.24
N LYS A 48 -6.95 1.23 9.29
CA LYS A 48 -7.73 0.13 8.72
C LYS A 48 -8.19 -0.87 9.78
N VAL A 49 -7.39 -1.09 10.82
CA VAL A 49 -7.74 -2.03 11.89
C VAL A 49 -9.03 -1.64 12.61
N ASP A 50 -9.38 -0.34 12.58
CA ASP A 50 -10.59 0.18 13.18
C ASP A 50 -11.69 0.45 12.16
N ASP A 51 -11.41 0.27 10.86
CA ASP A 51 -12.32 0.63 9.78
C ASP A 51 -12.24 -0.44 8.67
N PRO A 52 -13.20 -1.37 8.63
CA PRO A 52 -13.11 -2.57 7.78
C PRO A 52 -13.52 -2.27 6.32
N HIS A 53 -12.63 -1.68 5.56
CA HIS A 53 -12.80 -1.60 4.11
C HIS A 53 -12.51 -2.96 3.46
N SER A 54 -13.34 -3.35 2.50
CA SER A 54 -13.18 -4.62 1.82
C SER A 54 -12.00 -4.62 0.86
N TYR A 55 -11.29 -5.74 0.81
CA TYR A 55 -10.27 -5.95 -0.20
C TYR A 55 -10.89 -6.17 -1.57
N HIS A 56 -10.24 -5.63 -2.60
CA HIS A 56 -10.53 -5.93 -4.00
C HIS A 56 -9.24 -5.91 -4.80
N GLU A 57 -8.95 -6.98 -5.53
CA GLU A 57 -7.68 -7.15 -6.25
C GLU A 57 -7.39 -6.07 -7.30
N ALA A 58 -8.43 -5.45 -7.83
CA ALA A 58 -8.30 -4.37 -8.81
C ALA A 58 -8.06 -3.01 -8.15
N HIS A 59 -8.13 -2.91 -6.83
CA HIS A 59 -7.98 -1.66 -6.12
C HIS A 59 -6.54 -1.41 -5.69
N CYS A 60 -6.17 -0.13 -5.67
CA CYS A 60 -4.93 0.34 -5.08
C CYS A 60 -5.23 1.27 -3.92
N VAL A 61 -4.28 1.38 -3.00
CA VAL A 61 -4.34 2.34 -1.90
C VAL A 61 -3.47 3.53 -2.28
N ARG A 62 -4.05 4.73 -2.28
CA ARG A 62 -3.31 5.98 -2.46
C ARG A 62 -2.91 6.50 -1.09
N ILE A 63 -1.63 6.74 -0.90
CA ILE A 63 -1.09 7.30 0.35
C ILE A 63 -0.37 8.58 0.01
N VAL A 64 -0.83 9.69 0.57
CA VAL A 64 -0.18 10.99 0.37
C VAL A 64 0.78 11.31 1.53
N GLN A 65 1.62 12.32 1.36
CA GLN A 65 2.69 12.63 2.31
C GLN A 65 2.18 12.94 3.73
N ASN A 66 0.95 13.42 3.87
CA ASN A 66 0.36 13.68 5.18
C ASN A 66 -0.18 12.42 5.88
N LYS A 67 0.13 11.24 5.34
CA LYS A 67 -0.26 9.94 5.90
C LYS A 67 -1.77 9.70 5.92
N THR A 68 -2.47 10.20 4.92
CA THR A 68 -3.88 9.84 4.68
C THR A 68 -3.97 8.93 3.46
N MET A 69 -4.97 8.04 3.46
CA MET A 69 -5.11 7.07 2.39
C MET A 69 -6.53 6.96 1.87
N TRP A 70 -6.63 6.57 0.59
CA TRP A 70 -7.86 6.24 -0.10
C TRP A 70 -7.70 4.93 -0.82
N GLN A 71 -8.82 4.31 -1.16
CA GLN A 71 -8.84 3.12 -2.00
C GLN A 71 -9.68 3.39 -3.24
N ALA A 72 -9.15 3.04 -4.40
CA ALA A 72 -9.87 3.11 -5.65
C ALA A 72 -9.31 2.11 -6.66
N ASN A 73 -10.00 1.98 -7.80
CA ASN A 73 -9.58 1.07 -8.86
C ASN A 73 -8.20 1.46 -9.38
N ARG A 74 -7.37 0.45 -9.65
CA ARG A 74 -6.01 0.63 -10.16
C ARG A 74 -5.97 1.47 -11.43
N GLU A 75 -6.89 1.22 -12.36
CA GLU A 75 -6.97 1.97 -13.62
C GLU A 75 -7.21 3.47 -13.38
N TYR A 76 -8.00 3.79 -12.37
CA TYR A 76 -8.26 5.17 -12.00
C TYR A 76 -6.96 5.90 -11.60
N TYR A 77 -6.11 5.24 -10.84
CA TYR A 77 -4.84 5.82 -10.42
C TYR A 77 -3.80 5.83 -11.54
N GLU A 78 -3.90 4.94 -12.52
CA GLU A 78 -2.98 4.91 -13.66
C GLU A 78 -3.24 6.05 -14.66
N GLU A 79 -4.31 6.81 -14.48
CA GLU A 79 -4.61 7.98 -15.31
C GLU A 79 -3.55 9.08 -15.14
N SER A 80 -3.49 9.98 -16.13
CA SER A 80 -2.42 10.97 -16.23
C SER A 80 -2.26 11.89 -15.03
N ARG A 81 -3.33 12.18 -14.28
CA ARG A 81 -3.25 13.06 -13.11
C ARG A 81 -2.44 12.50 -11.95
N TYR A 82 -2.20 11.20 -11.93
CA TYR A 82 -1.39 10.55 -10.89
C TYR A 82 0.02 10.19 -11.37
N ARG A 83 0.44 10.72 -12.52
CA ARG A 83 1.74 10.36 -13.12
C ARG A 83 2.94 10.70 -12.23
N ASN A 84 2.78 11.65 -11.33
CA ASN A 84 3.84 12.05 -10.41
C ASN A 84 3.90 11.22 -9.14
N TYR A 85 2.95 10.30 -8.96
CA TYR A 85 2.95 9.38 -7.83
C TYR A 85 3.89 8.22 -8.10
N THR A 86 4.49 7.70 -7.04
CA THR A 86 5.30 6.48 -7.13
C THR A 86 4.38 5.27 -7.04
N PHE A 87 4.34 4.47 -8.10
CA PHE A 87 3.50 3.27 -8.16
C PHE A 87 4.27 2.08 -7.59
N THR A 88 3.74 1.49 -6.54
CA THR A 88 4.40 0.40 -5.82
C THR A 88 3.48 -0.82 -5.68
N GLU A 89 4.09 -1.98 -5.46
CA GLU A 89 3.40 -3.24 -5.25
C GLU A 89 3.84 -3.82 -3.92
N TYR A 90 2.89 -4.21 -3.08
CA TYR A 90 3.16 -4.86 -1.81
C TYR A 90 2.79 -6.34 -1.89
N ARG A 91 3.74 -7.20 -1.63
CA ARG A 91 3.55 -8.65 -1.62
C ARG A 91 3.82 -9.29 -0.26
N GLY A 92 3.68 -8.51 0.78
CA GLY A 92 3.93 -8.97 2.13
C GLY A 92 5.42 -9.01 2.46
N ILE A 93 5.70 -9.37 3.70
CA ILE A 93 7.08 -9.62 4.11
C ILE A 93 7.38 -11.05 3.71
N GLU A 94 8.04 -11.23 2.58
CA GLU A 94 8.73 -12.48 2.38
C GLU A 94 9.85 -12.53 3.41
N VAL A 95 9.60 -13.27 4.48
CA VAL A 95 10.71 -13.79 5.25
C VAL A 95 11.39 -14.77 4.31
N VAL A 96 12.28 -14.28 3.50
CA VAL A 96 13.24 -15.15 2.86
C VAL A 96 14.11 -15.68 3.98
N VAL A 97 13.69 -16.80 4.51
CA VAL A 97 14.58 -17.60 5.30
C VAL A 97 15.63 -18.09 4.31
N ASP A 98 16.68 -17.33 4.20
CA ASP A 98 17.83 -17.77 3.43
C ASP A 98 18.40 -19.00 4.15
N VAL A 99 18.30 -20.14 3.51
CA VAL A 99 18.79 -21.40 4.07
C VAL A 99 20.27 -21.30 4.45
N ASP A 100 21.01 -20.48 3.74
CA ASP A 100 22.43 -20.28 4.01
C ASP A 100 22.69 -19.63 5.37
N ASP A 101 21.71 -18.92 5.91
CA ASP A 101 21.81 -18.32 7.23
C ASP A 101 21.81 -19.34 8.36
N PHE A 102 21.51 -20.59 8.06
CA PHE A 102 21.45 -21.67 9.06
C PHE A 102 22.64 -22.62 9.01
N ILE A 103 23.59 -22.33 8.24
CA ILE A 103 24.77 -23.16 8.09
C ILE A 103 25.92 -22.62 8.87
#